data_a7494e487e60b75436e5475afa9e8857
#
_entry.id   a7494e487e60b75436e5475afa9e8857
#
_cell.length_a   1.000
_cell.length_b   1.000
_cell.length_c   1.000
_cell.angle_alpha   90.00
_cell.angle_beta   90.00
_cell.angle_gamma   90.00
#
_symmetry.space_group_name_H-M   'P 1'
#
loop_
_entity.id
_entity.type
_entity.pdbx_description
1 polymer ?
#
loop_
_entity_poly.entity_id
_entity_poly.type
_entity_poly.pdbx_seq_one_letter_code
_entity_poly.pdbx_strand_id
1 'polypeptide(L)'
;MNPVLETPLLQDTADQLRHELSAVIEAIDEMQTRVAPMLTARYQAALGRLELQLLELQIEVRSARHRIEFLQSRINRGEPVTAACLCEINDRIRTELAEWRQQVSTQAQALAEAQDFLARVTFADSNEVKRVKTAYRRLARYLHPDTSPENGDLFQRYWPVVQEAYQRIDAALIEALLHLVEHAVNERSDKLPVVDSASEQDRLRALIATHAERLAHLKTMPPHCYADLLTNDEWVAGRQAELEEAIANQSEQLALLALRQSELTSLPGIDRHDAGGYQ
;
A
#
# COMPACT_ATOMS: atom_id res chain seq x y z
N MET A 1 7.70 -43.61 37.60
CA MET A 1 7.63 -42.32 36.88
C MET A 1 6.18 -41.90 36.87
N ASN A 2 5.88 -40.78 37.45
CA ASN A 2 4.51 -40.37 37.74
C ASN A 2 3.99 -39.52 36.56
N PRO A 3 3.07 -39.97 35.71
CA PRO A 3 2.62 -39.27 34.53
C PRO A 3 1.88 -37.92 34.80
N VAL A 4 1.57 -37.67 36.09
CA VAL A 4 0.82 -36.47 36.53
C VAL A 4 1.65 -35.19 36.58
N LEU A 5 3.00 -35.29 36.57
CA LEU A 5 3.89 -34.09 36.67
C LEU A 5 4.33 -33.52 35.32
N GLU A 6 4.20 -34.28 34.23
CA GLU A 6 4.62 -33.79 32.90
C GLU A 6 3.53 -32.97 32.21
N THR A 7 2.25 -33.26 32.47
CA THR A 7 1.12 -32.58 31.82
C THR A 7 1.00 -31.09 32.11
N PRO A 8 1.18 -30.60 33.37
CA PRO A 8 1.16 -29.15 33.65
C PRO A 8 2.29 -28.36 32.98
N LEU A 9 3.52 -28.94 32.96
CA LEU A 9 4.69 -28.26 32.36
C LEU A 9 4.56 -28.18 30.83
N LEU A 10 3.97 -29.17 30.19
CA LEU A 10 3.72 -29.14 28.75
C LEU A 10 2.59 -28.19 28.37
N GLN A 11 1.57 -28.07 29.22
CA GLN A 11 0.47 -27.12 29.02
C GLN A 11 0.94 -25.67 29.15
N ASP A 12 1.77 -25.35 30.15
CA ASP A 12 2.38 -24.04 30.32
C ASP A 12 3.22 -23.64 29.10
N THR A 13 3.96 -24.60 28.53
CA THR A 13 4.77 -24.35 27.33
C THR A 13 3.91 -24.08 26.09
N ALA A 14 2.81 -24.82 25.90
CA ALA A 14 1.89 -24.57 24.79
C ALA A 14 1.20 -23.21 24.93
N ASP A 15 0.84 -22.82 26.14
CA ASP A 15 0.27 -21.49 26.42
C ASP A 15 1.27 -20.37 26.18
N GLN A 16 2.53 -20.56 26.47
CA GLN A 16 3.59 -19.60 26.12
C GLN A 16 3.74 -19.46 24.61
N LEU A 17 3.74 -20.58 23.87
CA LEU A 17 3.80 -20.56 22.40
C LEU A 17 2.57 -19.89 21.77
N ARG A 18 1.36 -20.12 22.30
CA ARG A 18 0.15 -19.39 21.86
C ARG A 18 0.27 -17.88 22.12
N HIS A 19 0.85 -17.50 23.24
CA HIS A 19 1.11 -16.09 23.55
C HIS A 19 2.11 -15.47 22.57
N GLU A 20 3.21 -16.17 22.27
CA GLU A 20 4.21 -15.75 21.30
C GLU A 20 3.60 -15.62 19.89
N LEU A 21 2.85 -16.62 19.44
CA LEU A 21 2.18 -16.61 18.15
C LEU A 21 1.21 -15.43 18.04
N SER A 22 0.40 -15.17 19.08
CA SER A 22 -0.53 -14.04 19.10
C SER A 22 0.18 -12.68 19.04
N ALA A 23 1.38 -12.57 19.59
CA ALA A 23 2.19 -11.36 19.49
C ALA A 23 2.74 -11.14 18.08
N VAL A 24 3.15 -12.20 17.39
CA VAL A 24 3.61 -12.11 16.00
C VAL A 24 2.45 -11.77 15.04
N ILE A 25 1.27 -12.36 15.25
CA ILE A 25 0.06 -12.04 14.50
C ILE A 25 -0.30 -10.55 14.68
N GLU A 26 -0.33 -10.06 15.92
CA GLU A 26 -0.59 -8.65 16.21
C GLU A 26 0.43 -7.72 15.54
N ALA A 27 1.72 -8.09 15.54
CA ALA A 27 2.75 -7.30 14.89
C ALA A 27 2.56 -7.22 13.36
N ILE A 28 2.13 -8.32 12.71
CA ILE A 28 1.80 -8.34 11.29
C ILE A 28 0.62 -7.41 11.01
N ASP A 29 -0.46 -7.54 11.79
CA ASP A 29 -1.66 -6.72 11.59
C ASP A 29 -1.37 -5.23 11.86
N GLU A 30 -0.58 -4.91 12.87
CA GLU A 30 -0.14 -3.53 13.10
C GLU A 30 0.63 -2.97 11.90
N MET A 31 1.57 -3.75 11.36
CA MET A 31 2.33 -3.33 10.18
C MET A 31 1.44 -3.07 8.97
N GLN A 32 0.46 -3.94 8.73
CA GLN A 32 -0.41 -3.83 7.56
C GLN A 32 -1.50 -2.76 7.70
N THR A 33 -2.08 -2.61 8.90
CA THR A 33 -3.28 -1.78 9.08
C THR A 33 -2.99 -0.37 9.60
N ARG A 34 -1.84 -0.16 10.27
CA ARG A 34 -1.48 1.12 10.89
C ARG A 34 -0.17 1.70 10.37
N VAL A 35 0.89 0.87 10.33
CA VAL A 35 2.22 1.34 9.94
C VAL A 35 2.28 1.60 8.42
N ALA A 36 1.78 0.67 7.60
CA ALA A 36 1.80 0.81 6.15
C ALA A 36 1.06 2.06 5.65
N PRO A 37 -0.19 2.33 6.06
CA PRO A 37 -0.88 3.55 5.64
C PRO A 37 -0.15 4.83 6.05
N MET A 38 0.42 4.87 7.27
CA MET A 38 1.19 6.01 7.77
C MET A 38 2.47 6.23 6.95
N LEU A 39 3.23 5.17 6.66
CA LEU A 39 4.44 5.26 5.85
C LEU A 39 4.12 5.66 4.41
N THR A 40 3.08 5.10 3.82
CA THR A 40 2.60 5.48 2.49
C THR A 40 2.24 6.98 2.45
N ALA A 41 1.49 7.44 3.44
CA ALA A 41 1.10 8.85 3.50
C ALA A 41 2.31 9.79 3.67
N ARG A 42 3.29 9.42 4.51
CA ARG A 42 4.54 10.18 4.68
C ARG A 42 5.37 10.19 3.40
N TYR A 43 5.49 9.05 2.72
CA TYR A 43 6.20 8.94 1.45
C TYR A 43 5.57 9.86 0.40
N GLN A 44 4.25 9.78 0.24
CA GLN A 44 3.50 10.63 -0.69
C GLN A 44 3.62 12.12 -0.34
N ALA A 45 3.60 12.48 0.93
CA ALA A 45 3.80 13.87 1.37
C ALA A 45 5.21 14.39 1.04
N ALA A 46 6.23 13.54 1.18
CA ALA A 46 7.63 13.93 0.94
C ALA A 46 7.98 13.98 -0.55
N LEU A 47 7.55 13.00 -1.34
CA LEU A 47 8.03 12.76 -2.71
C LEU A 47 6.92 12.72 -3.76
N GLY A 48 5.69 12.37 -3.36
CA GLY A 48 4.61 12.05 -4.30
C GLY A 48 4.28 13.14 -5.30
N ARG A 49 4.37 14.42 -4.92
CA ARG A 49 4.14 15.56 -5.83
C ARG A 49 5.20 15.63 -6.93
N LEU A 50 6.47 15.42 -6.59
CA LEU A 50 7.57 15.45 -7.56
C LEU A 50 7.51 14.24 -8.49
N GLU A 51 7.19 13.06 -7.96
CA GLU A 51 7.01 11.85 -8.76
C GLU A 51 5.84 11.98 -9.74
N LEU A 52 4.72 12.56 -9.31
CA LEU A 52 3.57 12.84 -10.18
C LEU A 52 3.96 13.81 -11.30
N GLN A 53 4.61 14.93 -10.97
CA GLN A 53 5.07 15.91 -11.95
C GLN A 53 6.05 15.29 -12.96
N LEU A 54 6.98 14.46 -12.51
CA LEU A 54 7.91 13.75 -13.40
C LEU A 54 7.17 12.82 -14.35
N LEU A 55 6.21 12.04 -13.84
CA LEU A 55 5.42 11.12 -14.65
C LEU A 55 4.58 11.86 -15.71
N GLU A 56 3.95 12.99 -15.36
CA GLU A 56 3.21 13.84 -16.30
C GLU A 56 4.12 14.34 -17.42
N LEU A 57 5.30 14.89 -17.09
CA LEU A 57 6.27 15.36 -18.06
C LEU A 57 6.79 14.24 -18.97
N GLN A 58 7.03 13.04 -18.43
CA GLN A 58 7.44 11.88 -19.23
C GLN A 58 6.38 11.52 -20.28
N ILE A 59 5.10 11.62 -19.94
CA ILE A 59 4.00 11.38 -20.88
C ILE A 59 3.96 12.48 -21.95
N GLU A 60 4.14 13.74 -21.56
CA GLU A 60 4.17 14.84 -22.51
C GLU A 60 5.34 14.72 -23.49
N VAL A 61 6.54 14.41 -23.01
CA VAL A 61 7.72 14.17 -23.86
C VAL A 61 7.47 13.01 -24.82
N ARG A 62 6.91 11.90 -24.34
CA ARG A 62 6.58 10.75 -25.19
C ARG A 62 5.52 11.10 -26.23
N SER A 63 4.49 11.84 -25.82
CA SER A 63 3.44 12.34 -26.74
C SER A 63 4.03 13.24 -27.83
N ALA A 64 4.93 14.14 -27.46
CA ALA A 64 5.58 15.04 -28.40
C ALA A 64 6.49 14.28 -29.39
N ARG A 65 7.24 13.28 -28.92
CA ARG A 65 8.08 12.41 -29.79
C ARG A 65 7.22 11.67 -30.80
N HIS A 66 6.16 10.98 -30.36
CA HIS A 66 5.27 10.25 -31.28
C HIS A 66 4.62 11.19 -32.28
N ARG A 67 4.21 12.40 -31.86
CA ARG A 67 3.65 13.39 -32.78
C ARG A 67 4.66 13.81 -33.85
N ILE A 68 5.89 14.07 -33.47
CA ILE A 68 6.98 14.41 -34.40
C ILE A 68 7.25 13.25 -35.39
N GLU A 69 7.32 12.03 -34.89
CA GLU A 69 7.52 10.82 -35.73
C GLU A 69 6.42 10.65 -36.77
N PHE A 70 5.14 10.82 -36.39
CA PHE A 70 4.01 10.76 -37.30
C PHE A 70 4.03 11.90 -38.33
N LEU A 71 4.31 13.14 -37.89
CA LEU A 71 4.40 14.28 -38.79
C LEU A 71 5.54 14.10 -39.78
N GLN A 72 6.73 13.72 -39.30
CA GLN A 72 7.89 13.48 -40.14
C GLN A 72 7.65 12.36 -41.17
N SER A 73 6.99 11.28 -40.77
CA SER A 73 6.61 10.18 -41.64
C SER A 73 5.68 10.63 -42.77
N ARG A 74 4.69 11.49 -42.49
CA ARG A 74 3.80 12.06 -43.53
C ARG A 74 4.53 12.99 -44.48
N ILE A 75 5.32 13.91 -43.94
CA ILE A 75 6.12 14.85 -44.73
C ILE A 75 7.06 14.09 -45.67
N ASN A 76 7.71 13.05 -45.19
CA ASN A 76 8.61 12.22 -46.01
C ASN A 76 7.89 11.47 -47.15
N ARG A 77 6.57 11.21 -47.00
CA ARG A 77 5.73 10.62 -48.07
C ARG A 77 5.11 11.68 -49.00
N GLY A 78 5.36 12.96 -48.77
CA GLY A 78 4.76 14.04 -49.53
C GLY A 78 3.25 14.21 -49.26
N GLU A 79 2.75 13.69 -48.14
CA GLU A 79 1.34 13.78 -47.76
C GLU A 79 1.06 15.11 -47.04
N PRO A 80 -0.05 15.81 -47.30
CA PRO A 80 -0.37 17.06 -46.60
C PRO A 80 -0.67 16.81 -45.12
N VAL A 81 -0.22 17.72 -44.26
CA VAL A 81 -0.57 17.75 -42.85
C VAL A 81 -1.82 18.64 -42.65
N THR A 82 -2.97 18.02 -42.58
CA THR A 82 -4.27 18.69 -42.39
C THR A 82 -4.70 18.66 -40.93
N ALA A 83 -5.71 19.48 -40.57
CA ALA A 83 -6.32 19.44 -39.23
C ALA A 83 -6.88 18.05 -38.90
N ALA A 84 -7.51 17.38 -39.85
CA ALA A 84 -8.02 16.00 -39.69
C ALA A 84 -6.88 15.03 -39.35
N CYS A 85 -5.76 15.12 -40.06
CA CYS A 85 -4.56 14.32 -39.76
C CYS A 85 -4.01 14.55 -38.32
N LEU A 86 -3.98 15.81 -37.87
CA LEU A 86 -3.56 16.12 -36.50
C LEU A 86 -4.50 15.52 -35.46
N CYS A 87 -5.81 15.49 -35.72
CA CYS A 87 -6.77 14.81 -34.85
C CYS A 87 -6.50 13.29 -34.78
N GLU A 88 -6.32 12.63 -35.94
CA GLU A 88 -5.99 11.20 -36.00
C GLU A 88 -4.70 10.86 -35.23
N ILE A 89 -3.65 11.67 -35.40
CA ILE A 89 -2.39 11.52 -34.66
C ILE A 89 -2.64 11.64 -33.14
N ASN A 90 -3.40 12.64 -32.71
CA ASN A 90 -3.69 12.85 -31.31
C ASN A 90 -4.52 11.71 -30.71
N ASP A 91 -5.52 11.19 -31.44
CA ASP A 91 -6.35 10.08 -30.98
C ASP A 91 -5.52 8.78 -30.88
N ARG A 92 -4.62 8.56 -31.83
CA ARG A 92 -3.69 7.44 -31.78
C ARG A 92 -2.76 7.52 -30.57
N ILE A 93 -2.12 8.68 -30.35
CA ILE A 93 -1.27 8.93 -29.18
C ILE A 93 -2.07 8.76 -27.88
N ARG A 94 -3.33 9.22 -27.84
CA ARG A 94 -4.21 9.04 -26.68
C ARG A 94 -4.42 7.57 -26.35
N THR A 95 -4.65 6.75 -27.36
CA THR A 95 -4.85 5.31 -27.22
C THR A 95 -3.55 4.61 -26.79
N GLU A 96 -2.43 4.92 -27.45
CA GLU A 96 -1.12 4.32 -27.15
C GLU A 96 -0.61 4.66 -25.74
N LEU A 97 -0.96 5.83 -25.21
CA LEU A 97 -0.54 6.28 -23.87
C LEU A 97 -1.66 6.16 -22.81
N ALA A 98 -2.72 5.41 -23.08
CA ALA A 98 -3.85 5.30 -22.15
C ALA A 98 -3.44 4.71 -20.79
N GLU A 99 -2.61 3.65 -20.78
CA GLU A 99 -2.12 3.02 -19.55
C GLU A 99 -1.26 3.98 -18.70
N TRP A 100 -0.40 4.78 -19.34
CA TRP A 100 0.42 5.78 -18.66
C TRP A 100 -0.43 6.89 -18.02
N ARG A 101 -1.46 7.34 -18.71
CA ARG A 101 -2.42 8.32 -18.16
C ARG A 101 -3.21 7.74 -16.99
N GLN A 102 -3.53 6.46 -17.05
CA GLN A 102 -4.14 5.77 -15.91
C GLN A 102 -3.19 5.73 -14.70
N GLN A 103 -1.89 5.51 -14.90
CA GLN A 103 -0.89 5.58 -13.82
C GLN A 103 -0.83 6.98 -13.20
N VAL A 104 -0.85 8.06 -14.00
CA VAL A 104 -0.92 9.45 -13.49
C VAL A 104 -2.16 9.64 -12.63
N SER A 105 -3.34 9.20 -13.11
CA SER A 105 -4.58 9.31 -12.35
C SER A 105 -4.51 8.55 -11.02
N THR A 106 -3.96 7.34 -11.03
CA THR A 106 -3.78 6.52 -9.82
C THR A 106 -2.82 7.19 -8.83
N GLN A 107 -1.71 7.74 -9.32
CA GLN A 107 -0.74 8.44 -8.48
C GLN A 107 -1.33 9.74 -7.89
N ALA A 108 -2.08 10.51 -8.69
CA ALA A 108 -2.76 11.70 -8.22
C ALA A 108 -3.80 11.39 -7.13
N GLN A 109 -4.55 10.31 -7.30
CA GLN A 109 -5.51 9.84 -6.30
C GLN A 109 -4.78 9.39 -5.02
N ALA A 110 -3.71 8.62 -5.12
CA ALA A 110 -2.92 8.19 -3.97
C ALA A 110 -2.34 9.38 -3.19
N LEU A 111 -1.90 10.43 -3.88
CA LEU A 111 -1.42 11.66 -3.26
C LEU A 111 -2.54 12.39 -2.50
N ALA A 112 -3.73 12.51 -3.09
CA ALA A 112 -4.89 13.13 -2.45
C ALA A 112 -5.34 12.34 -1.21
N GLU A 113 -5.44 11.00 -1.32
CA GLU A 113 -5.77 10.12 -0.20
C GLU A 113 -4.76 10.21 0.94
N ALA A 114 -3.46 10.32 0.62
CA ALA A 114 -2.40 10.50 1.60
C ALA A 114 -2.51 11.83 2.35
N GLN A 115 -2.81 12.93 1.65
CA GLN A 115 -3.05 14.24 2.26
C GLN A 115 -4.26 14.22 3.18
N ASP A 116 -5.36 13.64 2.74
CA ASP A 116 -6.57 13.45 3.53
C ASP A 116 -6.35 12.58 4.77
N PHE A 117 -5.56 11.52 4.63
CA PHE A 117 -5.19 10.66 5.75
C PHE A 117 -4.39 11.43 6.80
N LEU A 118 -3.34 12.14 6.41
CA LEU A 118 -2.50 12.93 7.34
C LEU A 118 -3.29 14.05 8.03
N ALA A 119 -4.25 14.66 7.34
CA ALA A 119 -5.11 15.69 7.91
C ALA A 119 -6.06 15.14 9.00
N ARG A 120 -6.41 13.85 8.92
CA ARG A 120 -7.33 13.19 9.87
C ARG A 120 -6.64 12.39 10.96
N VAL A 121 -5.34 12.14 10.85
CA VAL A 121 -4.60 11.40 11.86
C VAL A 121 -4.57 12.19 13.17
N THR A 122 -5.35 11.73 14.15
CA THR A 122 -5.23 12.14 15.55
C THR A 122 -4.32 11.14 16.24
N PHE A 123 -3.30 11.63 16.94
CA PHE A 123 -2.44 10.75 17.74
C PHE A 123 -3.23 10.29 18.96
N ALA A 124 -3.58 9.00 19.00
CA ALA A 124 -4.19 8.39 20.16
C ALA A 124 -3.23 8.42 21.36
N ASP A 125 -3.77 8.52 22.58
CA ASP A 125 -2.96 8.45 23.81
C ASP A 125 -2.16 7.14 23.86
N SER A 126 -0.90 7.23 24.28
CA SER A 126 0.00 6.07 24.33
C SER A 126 -0.50 4.96 25.26
N ASN A 127 -1.28 5.32 26.31
CA ASN A 127 -1.90 4.37 27.24
C ASN A 127 -3.07 3.64 26.55
N GLU A 128 -3.87 4.34 25.78
CA GLU A 128 -4.98 3.77 25.02
C GLU A 128 -4.46 2.78 23.98
N VAL A 129 -3.42 3.15 23.23
CA VAL A 129 -2.74 2.24 22.28
C VAL A 129 -2.25 0.97 22.97
N LYS A 130 -1.64 1.07 24.16
CA LYS A 130 -1.18 -0.11 24.92
C LYS A 130 -2.34 -1.00 25.35
N ARG A 131 -3.43 -0.43 25.82
CA ARG A 131 -4.64 -1.18 26.22
C ARG A 131 -5.24 -1.93 25.02
N VAL A 132 -5.40 -1.25 23.89
CA VAL A 132 -5.90 -1.84 22.64
C VAL A 132 -5.00 -2.99 22.16
N LYS A 133 -3.68 -2.81 22.16
CA LYS A 133 -2.73 -3.88 21.80
C LYS A 133 -2.82 -5.09 22.72
N THR A 134 -2.92 -4.86 24.03
CA THR A 134 -3.04 -5.93 25.01
C THR A 134 -4.34 -6.72 24.82
N ALA A 135 -5.45 -6.03 24.64
CA ALA A 135 -6.76 -6.66 24.38
C ALA A 135 -6.75 -7.43 23.05
N TYR A 136 -6.17 -6.85 22.01
CA TYR A 136 -6.06 -7.50 20.70
C TYR A 136 -5.26 -8.82 20.76
N ARG A 137 -4.09 -8.82 21.42
CA ARG A 137 -3.30 -10.06 21.60
C ARG A 137 -4.08 -11.16 22.31
N ARG A 138 -4.86 -10.79 23.34
CA ARG A 138 -5.71 -11.76 24.06
C ARG A 138 -6.82 -12.28 23.14
N LEU A 139 -7.47 -11.41 22.37
CA LEU A 139 -8.48 -11.81 21.38
C LEU A 139 -7.88 -12.69 20.28
N ALA A 140 -6.69 -12.36 19.75
CA ALA A 140 -6.00 -13.19 18.77
C ALA A 140 -5.68 -14.59 19.35
N ARG A 141 -5.27 -14.65 20.61
CA ARG A 141 -5.03 -15.94 21.29
C ARG A 141 -6.28 -16.81 21.39
N TYR A 142 -7.45 -16.21 21.62
CA TYR A 142 -8.71 -16.94 21.79
C TYR A 142 -9.41 -17.25 20.46
N LEU A 143 -9.29 -16.38 19.49
CA LEU A 143 -10.09 -16.42 18.26
C LEU A 143 -9.31 -16.93 17.05
N HIS A 144 -8.01 -16.56 16.91
CA HIS A 144 -7.31 -16.80 15.66
C HIS A 144 -7.17 -18.31 15.40
N PRO A 145 -7.48 -18.79 14.18
CA PRO A 145 -7.49 -20.23 13.87
C PRO A 145 -6.12 -20.91 14.07
N ASP A 146 -5.03 -20.15 13.96
CA ASP A 146 -3.69 -20.68 14.21
C ASP A 146 -3.38 -20.88 15.70
N THR A 147 -3.99 -20.09 16.58
CA THR A 147 -3.82 -20.19 18.03
C THR A 147 -4.86 -21.08 18.68
N SER A 148 -6.10 -21.02 18.23
CA SER A 148 -7.27 -21.76 18.80
C SER A 148 -8.20 -22.23 17.68
N PRO A 149 -7.83 -23.29 16.94
CA PRO A 149 -8.61 -23.77 15.80
C PRO A 149 -10.02 -24.25 16.17
N GLU A 150 -10.24 -24.60 17.43
CA GLU A 150 -11.55 -25.00 17.98
C GLU A 150 -12.58 -23.88 18.03
N ASN A 151 -12.14 -22.63 17.97
CA ASN A 151 -12.98 -21.44 18.06
C ASN A 151 -13.29 -20.78 16.69
N GLY A 152 -13.23 -21.55 15.60
CA GLY A 152 -13.40 -21.02 14.25
C GLY A 152 -14.72 -20.30 13.98
N ASP A 153 -15.82 -20.70 14.64
CA ASP A 153 -17.11 -20.01 14.57
C ASP A 153 -17.11 -18.66 15.28
N LEU A 154 -16.43 -18.57 16.44
CA LEU A 154 -16.22 -17.28 17.13
C LEU A 154 -15.32 -16.36 16.33
N PHE A 155 -14.28 -16.92 15.68
CA PHE A 155 -13.44 -16.15 14.77
C PHE A 155 -14.26 -15.52 13.65
N GLN A 156 -15.04 -16.28 12.91
CA GLN A 156 -15.86 -15.74 11.82
C GLN A 156 -16.82 -14.65 12.29
N ARG A 157 -17.35 -14.79 13.50
CA ARG A 157 -18.34 -13.86 14.06
C ARG A 157 -17.72 -12.55 14.58
N TYR A 158 -16.60 -12.63 15.29
CA TYR A 158 -16.06 -11.49 16.03
C TYR A 158 -14.81 -10.86 15.40
N TRP A 159 -14.02 -11.63 14.63
CA TRP A 159 -12.73 -11.15 14.13
C TRP A 159 -12.80 -9.90 13.25
N PRO A 160 -13.77 -9.74 12.33
CA PRO A 160 -13.88 -8.52 11.54
C PRO A 160 -14.09 -7.26 12.40
N VAL A 161 -14.90 -7.38 13.47
CA VAL A 161 -15.16 -6.27 14.39
C VAL A 161 -13.95 -5.99 15.28
N VAL A 162 -13.21 -7.04 15.67
CA VAL A 162 -11.94 -6.90 16.42
C VAL A 162 -10.91 -6.15 15.60
N GLN A 163 -10.75 -6.48 14.31
CA GLN A 163 -9.84 -5.77 13.41
C GLN A 163 -10.24 -4.30 13.22
N GLU A 164 -11.53 -4.01 13.05
CA GLU A 164 -12.02 -2.65 12.94
C GLU A 164 -11.77 -1.82 14.22
N ALA A 165 -12.06 -2.39 15.39
CA ALA A 165 -11.77 -1.75 16.67
C ALA A 165 -10.28 -1.51 16.88
N TYR A 166 -9.43 -2.45 16.46
CA TYR A 166 -7.98 -2.31 16.53
C TYR A 166 -7.47 -1.18 15.62
N GLN A 167 -7.94 -1.11 14.37
CA GLN A 167 -7.57 -0.07 13.42
C GLN A 167 -7.93 1.33 13.91
N ARG A 168 -9.10 1.47 14.55
CA ARG A 168 -9.61 2.74 15.07
C ARG A 168 -9.05 3.10 16.45
N ILE A 169 -8.30 2.22 17.09
CA ILE A 169 -7.82 2.34 18.48
C ILE A 169 -9.02 2.52 19.45
N ASP A 170 -10.12 1.84 19.18
CA ASP A 170 -11.31 1.89 20.04
C ASP A 170 -11.14 0.95 21.25
N ALA A 171 -10.58 1.50 22.33
CA ALA A 171 -10.32 0.75 23.55
C ALA A 171 -11.59 0.22 24.21
N ALA A 172 -12.68 0.98 24.16
CA ALA A 172 -13.94 0.57 24.77
C ALA A 172 -14.55 -0.63 24.04
N LEU A 173 -14.60 -0.57 22.71
CA LEU A 173 -15.15 -1.66 21.89
C LEU A 173 -14.30 -2.92 21.99
N ILE A 174 -12.96 -2.81 21.89
CA ILE A 174 -12.08 -3.99 21.91
C ILE A 174 -12.08 -4.69 23.28
N GLU A 175 -12.17 -3.93 24.39
CA GLU A 175 -12.30 -4.48 25.74
C GLU A 175 -13.67 -5.15 25.95
N ALA A 176 -14.75 -4.58 25.43
CA ALA A 176 -16.06 -5.20 25.46
C ALA A 176 -16.08 -6.52 24.67
N LEU A 177 -15.46 -6.55 23.48
CA LEU A 177 -15.32 -7.78 22.69
C LEU A 177 -14.48 -8.83 23.43
N LEU A 178 -13.42 -8.41 24.11
CA LEU A 178 -12.60 -9.33 24.90
C LEU A 178 -13.43 -10.01 26.01
N HIS A 179 -14.23 -9.26 26.76
CA HIS A 179 -15.11 -9.84 27.78
C HIS A 179 -16.14 -10.81 27.21
N LEU A 180 -16.74 -10.47 26.06
CA LEU A 180 -17.71 -11.35 25.39
C LEU A 180 -17.05 -12.66 24.93
N VAL A 181 -15.88 -12.58 24.34
CA VAL A 181 -15.14 -13.75 23.84
C VAL A 181 -14.65 -14.61 25.00
N GLU A 182 -14.10 -14.01 26.07
CA GLU A 182 -13.69 -14.75 27.25
C GLU A 182 -14.84 -15.53 27.89
N HIS A 183 -15.99 -14.92 28.01
CA HIS A 183 -17.17 -15.61 28.51
C HIS A 183 -17.57 -16.79 27.61
N ALA A 184 -17.63 -16.56 26.30
CA ALA A 184 -17.99 -17.62 25.33
C ALA A 184 -16.97 -18.77 25.29
N VAL A 185 -15.69 -18.50 25.46
CA VAL A 185 -14.63 -19.52 25.50
C VAL A 185 -14.69 -20.29 26.83
N ASN A 186 -14.88 -19.62 27.96
CA ASN A 186 -14.99 -20.27 29.27
C ASN A 186 -16.18 -21.25 29.33
N GLU A 187 -17.34 -20.90 28.75
CA GLU A 187 -18.49 -21.81 28.67
C GLU A 187 -18.22 -23.09 27.85
N ARG A 188 -17.20 -23.07 26.98
CA ARG A 188 -16.79 -24.19 26.13
C ARG A 188 -15.68 -25.05 26.75
N SER A 189 -14.82 -24.47 27.59
CA SER A 189 -13.63 -25.13 28.15
C SER A 189 -13.96 -26.41 28.93
N ASP A 190 -15.16 -26.55 29.45
CA ASP A 190 -15.60 -27.76 30.16
C ASP A 190 -15.81 -29.00 29.25
N LYS A 191 -15.66 -28.83 27.91
CA LYS A 191 -16.05 -29.88 26.91
C LYS A 191 -14.93 -30.37 26.00
N LEU A 192 -13.70 -29.82 26.12
CA LEU A 192 -12.63 -30.13 25.15
C LEU A 192 -11.75 -31.32 25.59
N PRO A 193 -11.40 -32.27 24.68
CA PRO A 193 -10.44 -33.32 24.94
C PRO A 193 -9.02 -32.74 25.05
N VAL A 194 -8.22 -33.35 25.94
CA VAL A 194 -6.79 -33.03 26.06
C VAL A 194 -6.09 -33.48 24.76
N VAL A 195 -5.66 -32.52 23.95
CA VAL A 195 -4.87 -32.75 22.74
C VAL A 195 -3.45 -33.14 23.13
N ASP A 196 -2.82 -34.04 22.38
CA ASP A 196 -1.42 -34.42 22.54
C ASP A 196 -0.52 -33.17 22.53
N SER A 197 0.00 -32.82 23.69
CA SER A 197 0.66 -31.53 23.92
C SER A 197 1.98 -31.38 23.17
N ALA A 198 2.69 -32.46 22.83
CA ALA A 198 3.95 -32.41 22.07
C ALA A 198 3.68 -32.06 20.59
N SER A 199 2.70 -32.70 19.97
CA SER A 199 2.29 -32.41 18.58
C SER A 199 1.76 -30.95 18.44
N GLU A 200 1.01 -30.46 19.42
CA GLU A 200 0.51 -29.09 19.43
C GLU A 200 1.64 -28.07 19.59
N GLN A 201 2.63 -28.33 20.43
CA GLN A 201 3.81 -27.48 20.55
C GLN A 201 4.60 -27.38 19.25
N ASP A 202 4.81 -28.52 18.56
CA ASP A 202 5.53 -28.53 17.28
C ASP A 202 4.76 -27.77 16.19
N ARG A 203 3.43 -27.91 16.17
CA ARG A 203 2.54 -27.12 15.31
C ARG A 203 2.68 -25.63 15.58
N LEU A 204 2.61 -25.21 16.85
CA LEU A 204 2.72 -23.79 17.23
C LEU A 204 4.10 -23.21 16.89
N ARG A 205 5.19 -23.96 17.12
CA ARG A 205 6.54 -23.52 16.72
C ARG A 205 6.66 -23.35 15.21
N ALA A 206 6.11 -24.25 14.42
CA ALA A 206 6.10 -24.13 12.96
C ALA A 206 5.31 -22.90 12.51
N LEU A 207 4.15 -22.61 13.10
CA LEU A 207 3.37 -21.42 12.81
C LEU A 207 4.10 -20.13 13.20
N ILE A 208 4.72 -20.09 14.38
CA ILE A 208 5.54 -18.94 14.81
C ILE A 208 6.66 -18.68 13.80
N ALA A 209 7.39 -19.71 13.37
CA ALA A 209 8.43 -19.56 12.36
C ALA A 209 7.88 -18.99 11.04
N THR A 210 6.78 -19.54 10.52
CA THR A 210 6.13 -19.08 9.29
C THR A 210 5.69 -17.61 9.39
N HIS A 211 5.04 -17.23 10.49
CA HIS A 211 4.59 -15.85 10.69
C HIS A 211 5.76 -14.90 10.94
N ALA A 212 6.83 -15.34 11.62
CA ALA A 212 8.04 -14.55 11.80
C ALA A 212 8.75 -14.27 10.47
N GLU A 213 8.84 -15.26 9.57
CA GLU A 213 9.34 -15.07 8.20
C GLU A 213 8.48 -14.08 7.43
N ARG A 214 7.16 -14.20 7.51
CA ARG A 214 6.22 -13.24 6.90
C ARG A 214 6.44 -11.82 7.43
N LEU A 215 6.59 -11.67 8.73
CA LEU A 215 6.87 -10.38 9.37
C LEU A 215 8.22 -9.79 8.91
N ALA A 216 9.26 -10.63 8.83
CA ALA A 216 10.56 -10.22 8.31
C ALA A 216 10.47 -9.78 6.85
N HIS A 217 9.75 -10.52 6.01
CA HIS A 217 9.52 -10.17 4.62
C HIS A 217 8.76 -8.84 4.47
N LEU A 218 7.69 -8.62 5.25
CA LEU A 218 6.95 -7.35 5.23
C LEU A 218 7.86 -6.14 5.49
N LYS A 219 8.83 -6.26 6.40
CA LYS A 219 9.78 -5.18 6.70
C LYS A 219 10.67 -4.81 5.52
N THR A 220 10.92 -5.73 4.60
CA THR A 220 11.77 -5.49 3.40
C THR A 220 11.00 -4.93 2.23
N MET A 221 9.67 -4.97 2.26
CA MET A 221 8.81 -4.54 1.15
C MET A 221 8.28 -3.11 1.37
N PRO A 222 7.99 -2.37 0.26
CA PRO A 222 7.26 -1.10 0.38
C PRO A 222 5.88 -1.29 1.04
N PRO A 223 5.43 -0.34 1.87
CA PRO A 223 6.10 0.90 2.23
C PRO A 223 7.09 0.77 3.41
N HIS A 224 7.20 -0.41 4.05
CA HIS A 224 7.94 -0.60 5.30
C HIS A 224 9.45 -0.38 5.15
N CYS A 225 10.03 -0.74 4.00
CA CYS A 225 11.44 -0.50 3.71
C CYS A 225 11.82 0.99 3.68
N TYR A 226 10.85 1.89 3.61
CA TYR A 226 11.07 3.34 3.66
C TYR A 226 11.03 3.91 5.08
N ALA A 227 10.73 3.12 6.11
CA ALA A 227 10.51 3.61 7.47
C ALA A 227 11.69 4.43 8.01
N ASP A 228 12.91 3.86 7.94
CA ASP A 228 14.12 4.54 8.39
C ASP A 228 14.55 5.67 7.44
N LEU A 229 14.36 5.47 6.13
CA LEU A 229 14.71 6.44 5.09
C LEU A 229 13.88 7.72 5.20
N LEU A 230 12.59 7.61 5.49
CA LEU A 230 11.70 8.76 5.68
C LEU A 230 11.93 9.54 6.99
N THR A 231 12.74 9.01 7.90
CA THR A 231 13.20 9.75 9.11
C THR A 231 14.55 10.42 8.91
N ASN A 232 15.21 10.14 7.79
CA ASN A 232 16.49 10.74 7.43
C ASN A 232 16.28 11.93 6.49
N ASP A 233 16.34 13.14 7.02
CA ASP A 233 16.13 14.38 6.26
C ASP A 233 17.12 14.53 5.09
N GLU A 234 18.37 14.06 5.25
CA GLU A 234 19.39 14.11 4.19
C GLU A 234 19.01 13.18 3.02
N TRP A 235 18.51 11.99 3.31
CA TRP A 235 18.03 11.08 2.27
C TRP A 235 16.81 11.66 1.54
N VAL A 236 15.85 12.22 2.27
CA VAL A 236 14.65 12.85 1.67
C VAL A 236 15.06 14.02 0.78
N ALA A 237 15.92 14.91 1.26
CA ALA A 237 16.41 16.06 0.49
C ALA A 237 17.19 15.62 -0.76
N GLY A 238 18.05 14.59 -0.63
CA GLY A 238 18.77 14.02 -1.76
C GLY A 238 17.83 13.44 -2.82
N ARG A 239 16.79 12.70 -2.38
CA ARG A 239 15.80 12.13 -3.31
C ARG A 239 14.93 13.19 -3.98
N GLN A 240 14.59 14.27 -3.27
CA GLN A 240 13.89 15.42 -3.85
C GLN A 240 14.75 16.11 -4.92
N ALA A 241 16.05 16.33 -4.64
CA ALA A 241 16.98 16.93 -5.60
C ALA A 241 17.13 16.07 -6.88
N GLU A 242 17.22 14.74 -6.74
CA GLU A 242 17.26 13.83 -7.90
C GLU A 242 15.99 13.95 -8.77
N LEU A 243 14.82 14.02 -8.14
CA LEU A 243 13.54 14.17 -8.84
C LEU A 243 13.44 15.55 -9.52
N GLU A 244 13.86 16.63 -8.85
CA GLU A 244 13.88 17.98 -9.40
C GLU A 244 14.82 18.08 -10.62
N GLU A 245 16.00 17.46 -10.57
CA GLU A 245 16.92 17.37 -11.71
C GLU A 245 16.28 16.59 -12.87
N ALA A 246 15.64 15.46 -12.59
CA ALA A 246 14.95 14.66 -13.61
C ALA A 246 13.78 15.46 -14.25
N ILE A 247 13.03 16.22 -13.46
CA ILE A 247 11.96 17.11 -13.92
C ILE A 247 12.53 18.22 -14.83
N ALA A 248 13.63 18.86 -14.43
CA ALA A 248 14.31 19.88 -15.23
C ALA A 248 14.76 19.31 -16.59
N ASN A 249 15.40 18.15 -16.60
CA ASN A 249 15.83 17.46 -17.80
C ASN A 249 14.66 17.09 -18.74
N GLN A 250 13.53 16.60 -18.19
CA GLN A 250 12.35 16.31 -19.01
C GLN A 250 11.70 17.59 -19.56
N SER A 251 11.68 18.68 -18.78
CA SER A 251 11.14 19.98 -19.20
C SER A 251 11.95 20.60 -20.34
N GLU A 252 13.28 20.55 -20.27
CA GLU A 252 14.17 20.99 -21.34
C GLU A 252 13.94 20.17 -22.61
N GLN A 253 13.85 18.85 -22.47
CA GLN A 253 13.59 17.95 -23.59
C GLN A 253 12.24 18.27 -24.24
N LEU A 254 11.19 18.51 -23.45
CA LEU A 254 9.87 18.88 -23.95
C LEU A 254 9.93 20.19 -24.74
N ALA A 255 10.66 21.19 -24.25
CA ALA A 255 10.85 22.47 -24.93
C ALA A 255 11.52 22.30 -26.30
N LEU A 256 12.57 21.48 -26.39
CA LEU A 256 13.25 21.16 -27.65
C LEU A 256 12.31 20.44 -28.65
N LEU A 257 11.51 19.49 -28.16
CA LEU A 257 10.53 18.80 -29.00
C LEU A 257 9.42 19.74 -29.48
N ALA A 258 8.98 20.69 -28.63
CA ALA A 258 7.99 21.71 -29.03
C ALA A 258 8.52 22.62 -30.15
N LEU A 259 9.78 23.04 -30.07
CA LEU A 259 10.44 23.78 -31.15
C LEU A 259 10.47 22.96 -32.45
N ARG A 260 10.90 21.69 -32.36
CA ARG A 260 10.93 20.82 -33.51
C ARG A 260 9.54 20.58 -34.13
N GLN A 261 8.54 20.40 -33.31
CA GLN A 261 7.16 20.25 -33.78
C GLN A 261 6.69 21.52 -34.52
N SER A 262 7.02 22.73 -33.99
CA SER A 262 6.65 23.98 -34.60
C SER A 262 7.32 24.18 -35.97
N GLU A 263 8.59 23.78 -36.13
CA GLU A 263 9.30 23.77 -37.41
C GLU A 263 8.57 22.89 -38.43
N LEU A 264 8.22 21.66 -38.07
CA LEU A 264 7.53 20.72 -38.96
C LEU A 264 6.16 21.22 -39.38
N THR A 265 5.46 21.91 -38.49
CA THR A 265 4.12 22.49 -38.79
C THR A 265 4.18 23.85 -39.51
N SER A 266 5.38 24.45 -39.62
CA SER A 266 5.59 25.72 -40.35
C SER A 266 6.01 25.54 -41.81
N LEU A 267 6.32 24.30 -42.23
CA LEU A 267 6.77 24.04 -43.61
C LEU A 267 5.68 24.41 -44.63
N PRO A 268 6.05 25.02 -45.82
CA PRO A 268 5.09 25.35 -46.85
C PRO A 268 4.45 24.08 -47.43
N GLY A 269 3.13 24.00 -47.36
CA GLY A 269 2.35 22.82 -47.76
C GLY A 269 1.35 22.34 -46.72
N ILE A 270 1.32 23.00 -45.55
CA ILE A 270 0.31 22.72 -44.51
C ILE A 270 -0.88 23.67 -44.75
N ASP A 271 -1.98 23.12 -45.23
CA ASP A 271 -3.23 23.89 -45.39
C ASP A 271 -3.76 24.35 -44.05
N ARG A 272 -3.62 25.65 -43.77
CA ARG A 272 -4.23 26.34 -42.62
C ARG A 272 -5.67 26.74 -42.84
N HIS A 273 -6.28 26.29 -43.93
CA HIS A 273 -7.66 26.62 -44.28
C HIS A 273 -8.61 25.56 -43.72
N ASP A 274 -9.02 25.69 -42.47
CA ASP A 274 -10.33 25.35 -41.90
C ASP A 274 -10.39 25.48 -40.37
N ALA A 275 -9.81 26.57 -39.84
CA ALA A 275 -10.01 26.95 -38.43
C ALA A 275 -11.05 28.07 -38.26
N GLY A 276 -12.01 28.16 -39.16
CA GLY A 276 -13.02 29.23 -39.17
C GLY A 276 -14.39 28.70 -39.49
N GLY A 277 -15.13 28.16 -38.55
CA GLY A 277 -16.50 27.85 -38.75
C GLY A 277 -17.16 26.85 -37.82
N TYR A 278 -17.21 27.14 -36.52
CA TYR A 278 -18.35 26.73 -35.68
C TYR A 278 -18.48 27.80 -34.56
N GLN A 279 -19.47 28.67 -34.80
CA GLN A 279 -20.11 29.49 -33.76
C GLN A 279 -21.04 28.62 -32.93
#